data_4464f6d13e99c7f79d156b61fcee7bc7
#
_entry.id   4464f6d13e99c7f79d156b61fcee7bc7
#
_cell.length_a   1.000
_cell.length_b   1.000
_cell.length_c   1.000
_cell.angle_alpha   90.00
_cell.angle_beta   90.00
_cell.angle_gamma   90.00
#
_symmetry.space_group_name_H-M   'P 1'
#
loop_
_entity.id
_entity.type
_entity.pdbx_description
1 polymer ?
#
loop_
_entity_poly.entity_id
_entity_poly.type
_entity_poly.pdbx_seq_one_letter_code
_entity_poly.pdbx_strand_id
1 'polypeptide(L)' 'MKEYKIMTQKDKFMSGKFDPETLETAINAYAAEGWVIKSVATADIPSFGGARQEIIVIFERDKQ' A
#
# COMPACT_ATOMS: atom_id res chain seq x y z
N MET A 1 -5.22 2.51 -21.47
CA MET A 1 -4.79 3.48 -20.43
C MET A 1 -4.68 2.78 -19.09
N LYS A 2 -3.65 3.09 -18.32
CA LYS A 2 -3.46 2.49 -17.00
C LYS A 2 -4.09 3.36 -15.93
N GLU A 3 -4.55 2.74 -14.87
CA GLU A 3 -4.94 3.45 -13.67
C GLU A 3 -4.14 2.90 -12.49
N TYR A 4 -3.98 3.71 -11.47
CA TYR A 4 -3.10 3.40 -10.35
C TYR A 4 -3.84 3.55 -9.02
N LYS A 5 -3.44 2.75 -8.05
CA LYS A 5 -3.96 2.83 -6.70
C LYS A 5 -2.79 2.79 -5.73
N ILE A 6 -2.83 3.63 -4.71
CA ILE A 6 -1.78 3.70 -3.71
C ILE A 6 -2.34 3.21 -2.38
N MET A 7 -1.61 2.31 -1.74
CA MET A 7 -1.95 1.81 -0.41
C MET A 7 -0.82 2.17 0.55
N THR A 8 -1.18 2.68 1.71
CA THR A 8 -0.20 3.04 2.74
C THR A 8 -0.61 2.42 4.06
N GLN A 9 0.23 2.60 5.08
CA GLN A 9 -0.07 2.11 6.42
C GLN A 9 -1.27 2.80 7.05
N LYS A 10 -1.71 3.92 6.50
CA LYS A 10 -2.90 4.60 7.00
C LYS A 10 -4.19 3.96 6.53
N ASP A 11 -4.12 3.12 5.50
CA ASP A 11 -5.29 2.40 5.05
C ASP A 11 -5.72 1.41 6.13
N LYS A 12 -7.01 1.11 6.16
CA LYS A 12 -7.55 0.26 7.20
C LYS A 12 -6.96 -1.15 7.20
N PHE A 13 -6.40 -1.57 6.06
CA PHE A 13 -5.76 -2.89 5.98
C PHE A 13 -4.35 -2.88 6.53
N MET A 14 -3.77 -1.71 6.80
CA MET A 14 -2.39 -1.58 7.24
C MET A 14 -2.26 -0.67 8.45
N SER A 15 -3.34 -0.40 9.15
CA SER A 15 -3.29 0.45 10.34
C SER A 15 -2.56 -0.27 11.47
N GLY A 16 -1.79 0.48 12.24
CA GLY A 16 -1.09 -0.07 13.38
C GLY A 16 0.29 -0.60 13.02
N LYS A 17 0.66 -1.70 13.64
CA LYS A 17 1.97 -2.29 13.43
C LYS A 17 2.04 -3.00 12.09
N PHE A 18 3.25 -3.06 11.53
CA PHE A 18 3.47 -3.85 10.34
C PHE A 18 3.14 -5.31 10.63
N ASP A 19 2.29 -5.88 9.81
CA ASP A 19 1.87 -7.27 9.94
C ASP A 19 1.89 -7.89 8.53
N PRO A 20 2.83 -8.81 8.28
CA PRO A 20 2.93 -9.42 6.96
C PRO A 20 1.67 -10.12 6.51
N GLU A 21 0.93 -10.74 7.43
CA GLU A 21 -0.30 -11.43 7.06
C GLU A 21 -1.38 -10.45 6.62
N THR A 22 -1.50 -9.33 7.33
CA THR A 22 -2.46 -8.30 6.96
C THR A 22 -2.11 -7.69 5.61
N LEU A 23 -0.82 -7.44 5.39
CA LEU A 23 -0.36 -6.90 4.12
C LEU A 23 -0.66 -7.88 2.97
N GLU A 24 -0.37 -9.16 3.18
CA GLU A 24 -0.63 -10.17 2.17
C GLU A 24 -2.12 -10.26 1.85
N THR A 25 -2.98 -10.22 2.86
CA THR A 25 -4.42 -10.24 2.67
C THR A 25 -4.87 -9.03 1.84
N ALA A 26 -4.35 -7.86 2.14
CA ALA A 26 -4.72 -6.66 1.40
C ALA A 26 -4.26 -6.73 -0.05
N ILE A 27 -3.03 -7.19 -0.28
CA ILE A 27 -2.50 -7.31 -1.63
C ILE A 27 -3.33 -8.32 -2.44
N ASN A 28 -3.68 -9.44 -1.82
CA ASN A 28 -4.48 -10.45 -2.51
C ASN A 28 -5.89 -9.95 -2.82
N ALA A 29 -6.46 -9.13 -1.94
CA ALA A 29 -7.76 -8.55 -2.21
C ALA A 29 -7.74 -7.63 -3.42
N TYR A 30 -6.69 -6.81 -3.55
CA TYR A 30 -6.54 -5.96 -4.73
C TYR A 30 -6.23 -6.79 -5.98
N ALA A 31 -5.41 -7.83 -5.84
CA ALA A 31 -5.09 -8.69 -6.97
C ALA A 31 -6.35 -9.36 -7.53
N ALA A 32 -7.29 -9.71 -6.66
CA ALA A 32 -8.55 -10.30 -7.09
C ALA A 32 -9.39 -9.35 -7.93
N GLU A 33 -9.14 -8.04 -7.80
CA GLU A 33 -9.80 -7.02 -8.60
C GLU A 33 -8.99 -6.63 -9.84
N GLY A 34 -7.93 -7.36 -10.14
CA GLY A 34 -7.13 -7.09 -11.32
C GLY A 34 -5.95 -6.17 -11.10
N TRP A 35 -5.69 -5.75 -9.87
CA TRP A 35 -4.57 -4.87 -9.58
C TRP A 35 -3.26 -5.66 -9.52
N VAL A 36 -2.20 -5.08 -10.05
CA VAL A 36 -0.86 -5.67 -10.06
C VAL A 36 0.07 -4.69 -9.35
N ILE A 37 0.98 -5.22 -8.53
CA ILE A 37 1.95 -4.37 -7.86
C ILE A 37 2.91 -3.81 -8.88
N LYS A 38 3.00 -2.48 -8.93
CA LYS A 38 3.93 -1.78 -9.82
C LYS A 38 5.22 -1.45 -9.08
N SER A 39 5.10 -1.02 -7.83
CA SER A 39 6.27 -0.59 -7.07
C SER A 39 5.96 -0.60 -5.59
N VAL A 40 6.98 -0.79 -4.78
CA VAL A 40 6.91 -0.67 -3.33
C VAL A 40 8.03 0.26 -2.90
N ALA A 41 7.69 1.21 -2.03
CA ALA A 41 8.65 2.18 -1.53
C ALA A 41 8.40 2.45 -0.07
N THR A 42 9.37 3.08 0.58
CA THR A 42 9.17 3.60 1.93
C THR A 42 9.39 5.10 1.88
N ALA A 43 8.69 5.81 2.74
CA ALA A 43 8.83 7.25 2.86
C ALA A 43 8.97 7.63 4.32
N ASP A 44 9.83 8.61 4.59
CA ASP A 44 9.96 9.19 5.92
C ASP A 44 8.95 10.31 6.04
N ILE A 45 8.06 10.18 7.00
CA ILE A 45 7.00 11.16 7.20
C ILE A 45 7.23 11.84 8.54
N PRO A 46 7.36 13.18 8.54
CA PRO A 46 7.49 13.91 9.81
C PRO A 46 6.28 13.66 10.69
N SER A 47 6.52 13.41 11.95
CA SER A 47 5.44 13.20 12.90
C SER A 47 5.82 13.82 14.24
N PHE A 48 4.84 13.88 15.12
CA PHE A 48 5.05 14.39 16.47
C PHE A 48 6.05 13.49 17.17
N GLY A 49 7.19 14.04 17.57
CA GLY A 49 8.22 13.26 18.25
C GLY A 49 9.24 12.63 17.33
N GLY A 50 9.25 12.98 16.04
CA GLY A 50 10.25 12.49 15.10
C GLY A 50 9.68 12.06 13.78
N ALA A 51 10.49 11.40 12.98
CA ALA A 51 10.07 10.86 11.70
C ALA A 51 9.64 9.41 11.88
N ARG A 52 8.69 9.00 11.07
CA ARG A 52 8.32 7.58 10.99
C ARG A 52 8.35 7.16 9.53
N GLN A 53 8.60 5.88 9.32
CA GLN A 53 8.60 5.34 7.97
C GLN A 53 7.25 4.73 7.66
N GLU A 54 6.79 4.95 6.44
CA GLU A 54 5.58 4.33 5.95
C GLU A 54 5.88 3.54 4.69
N ILE A 55 5.23 2.39 4.56
CA ILE A 55 5.33 1.57 3.37
C ILE A 55 4.27 2.07 2.40
N ILE A 56 4.69 2.29 1.17
CA ILE A 56 3.81 2.73 0.09
C ILE A 56 3.81 1.65 -0.97
N VAL A 57 2.65 1.11 -1.28
CA VAL A 57 2.51 0.11 -2.34
C VAL A 57 1.70 0.73 -3.47
N ILE A 58 2.26 0.70 -4.66
CA ILE A 58 1.64 1.26 -5.84
C ILE A 58 1.18 0.12 -6.74
N PHE A 59 -0.11 0.11 -7.03
CA PHE A 59 -0.72 -0.88 -7.91
C PHE A 59 -1.10 -0.23 -9.23
N GLU A 60 -1.11 -1.04 -10.28
CA GLU A 60 -1.64 -0.58 -11.56
C GLU A 60 -2.53 -1.66 -12.18
N ARG A 61 -3.43 -1.22 -13.03
CA ARG A 61 -4.20 -2.12 -13.88
C ARG A 61 -4.68 -1.36 -15.09
N ASP A 62 -5.16 -2.09 -16.09
CA ASP A 62 -5.73 -1.44 -17.26
C ASP A 62 -7.07 -0.82 -16.89
N LYS A 63 -7.24 0.43 -17.27
CA LYS A 63 -8.50 1.13 -17.05
C LYS A 63 -9.50 0.67 -18.09
N GLN A 64 -10.66 0.32 -17.62
CA GLN A 64 -11.73 -0.13 -18.49
C GLN A 64 -12.72 0.98 -18.83
#